data_e29f2403a5e42d0bacce973878323248
#
_entry.id   e29f2403a5e42d0bacce973878323248
#
_cell.length_a   1.000
_cell.length_b   1.000
_cell.length_c   1.000
_cell.angle_alpha   90.00
_cell.angle_beta   90.00
_cell.angle_gamma   90.00
#
_symmetry.space_group_name_H-M   'P 1'
#
loop_
_entity.id
_entity.type
_entity.pdbx_description
1 polymer ?
#
loop_
_entity_poly.entity_id
_entity_poly.type
_entity_poly.pdbx_seq_one_letter_code
_entity_poly.pdbx_strand_id
1 'polypeptide(L)'
;QEVNEKLREEGGFTSFLRGLPRAKGYISRNEKFKSDDRLFEYQSQIINELADKESCVIVGKCADYVLKNRPNVVSIYIEAPRAFCVERTIANMGVTPEVANATIERTDKFRADYYKYYTHGNYWTNPVNYDLTLNSERVGVENCVKTIEQYLIIKGFIKADMIKPVGELI
;
A
#
# COMPACT_ATOMS: atom_id res chain seq x y z
N GLN A 1 15.26 16.72 -1.68
CA GLN A 1 16.17 15.62 -2.03
C GLN A 1 16.46 14.69 -0.83
N GLU A 2 16.76 15.20 0.37
CA GLU A 2 17.07 14.39 1.57
C GLU A 2 15.90 13.51 2.08
N VAL A 3 14.66 13.94 1.91
CA VAL A 3 13.48 13.17 2.37
C VAL A 3 13.23 11.96 1.48
N ASN A 4 13.53 12.05 0.18
CA ASN A 4 13.37 10.92 -0.77
C ASN A 4 14.44 9.84 -0.61
N GLU A 5 15.64 10.20 -0.20
CA GLU A 5 16.74 9.24 0.05
C GLU A 5 16.47 8.40 1.31
N LYS A 6 16.00 9.02 2.40
CA LYS A 6 15.61 8.31 3.63
C LYS A 6 14.45 7.32 3.45
N LEU A 7 13.52 7.60 2.56
CA LEU A 7 12.41 6.68 2.23
C LEU A 7 12.87 5.50 1.37
N ARG A 8 14.01 5.61 0.69
CA ARG A 8 14.61 4.57 -0.16
C ARG A 8 15.50 3.62 0.61
N GLU A 9 16.23 4.10 1.61
CA GLU A 9 17.21 3.30 2.40
C GLU A 9 16.58 2.52 3.56
N GLU A 10 15.48 3.02 4.15
CA GLU A 10 14.75 2.28 5.17
C GLU A 10 13.61 1.52 4.51
N GLY A 11 13.80 0.21 4.25
CA GLY A 11 12.80 -0.68 3.66
C GLY A 11 11.38 -0.35 4.15
N GLY A 12 10.54 0.16 3.24
CA GLY A 12 9.31 0.91 3.52
C GLY A 12 8.27 0.27 4.44
N PHE A 13 8.42 -1.02 4.76
CA PHE A 13 7.53 -1.74 5.67
C PHE A 13 8.03 -1.73 7.13
N THR A 14 9.34 -1.79 7.36
CA THR A 14 9.93 -1.79 8.72
C THR A 14 9.95 -0.38 9.33
N SER A 15 10.10 0.66 8.53
CA SER A 15 10.00 2.06 8.94
C SER A 15 8.58 2.41 9.42
N PHE A 16 7.55 1.90 8.74
CA PHE A 16 6.17 2.06 9.15
C PHE A 16 5.85 1.45 10.53
N LEU A 17 6.48 0.32 10.87
CA LEU A 17 6.28 -0.33 12.17
C LEU A 17 7.01 0.38 13.34
N ARG A 18 8.10 1.08 13.09
CA ARG A 18 8.82 1.87 14.11
C ARG A 18 8.09 3.14 14.53
N GLY A 19 7.26 3.70 13.66
CA GLY A 19 6.46 4.91 13.93
C GLY A 19 5.13 4.68 14.65
N LEU A 20 4.75 3.43 14.94
CA LEU A 20 3.51 3.14 15.67
C LEU A 20 3.69 3.43 17.16
N PRO A 21 2.96 4.39 17.75
CA PRO A 21 3.06 4.65 19.18
C PRO A 21 2.64 3.39 19.94
N ARG A 22 3.44 3.01 20.95
CA ARG A 22 3.03 2.04 21.98
C ARG A 22 1.88 2.66 22.76
N ALA A 23 0.65 2.37 22.33
CA ALA A 23 -0.54 2.91 22.98
C ALA A 23 -0.75 2.27 24.36
N LYS A 24 -0.39 3.00 25.42
CA LYS A 24 -1.00 2.89 26.73
C LYS A 24 -2.23 3.79 26.73
N GLY A 25 -3.43 3.18 26.87
CA GLY A 25 -4.66 3.93 27.05
C GLY A 25 -5.66 3.81 25.88
N TYR A 26 -6.90 3.57 26.24
CA TYR A 26 -8.07 3.55 25.36
C TYR A 26 -8.39 5.00 24.94
N ILE A 27 -7.76 5.48 23.87
CA ILE A 27 -8.16 6.74 23.23
C ILE A 27 -9.26 6.40 22.24
N SER A 28 -10.36 7.16 22.28
CA SER A 28 -11.46 7.01 21.31
C SER A 28 -10.90 7.01 19.89
N ARG A 29 -11.32 6.04 19.04
CA ARG A 29 -10.84 5.87 17.66
C ARG A 29 -10.80 7.17 16.85
N ASN A 30 -11.81 8.02 17.05
CA ASN A 30 -11.95 9.29 16.31
C ASN A 30 -10.96 10.37 16.75
N GLU A 31 -10.53 10.38 18.01
CA GLU A 31 -9.58 11.39 18.50
C GLU A 31 -8.14 11.15 18.02
N LYS A 32 -7.77 9.87 17.81
CA LYS A 32 -6.44 9.51 17.31
C LYS A 32 -6.20 10.03 15.89
N PHE A 33 -7.20 9.96 15.02
CA PHE A 33 -7.07 10.42 13.63
C PHE A 33 -7.24 11.94 13.49
N LYS A 34 -8.02 12.59 14.35
CA LYS A 34 -8.15 14.06 14.35
C LYS A 34 -6.82 14.79 14.58
N SER A 35 -5.90 14.22 15.35
CA SER A 35 -4.56 14.77 15.53
C SER A 35 -3.68 14.61 14.28
N ASP A 36 -4.05 13.70 13.38
CA ASP A 36 -3.27 13.34 12.19
C ASP A 36 -3.86 13.93 10.89
N ASP A 37 -4.97 14.71 10.97
CA ASP A 37 -5.65 15.28 9.80
C ASP A 37 -4.71 16.17 8.96
N ARG A 38 -3.88 17.00 9.62
CA ARG A 38 -2.85 17.80 8.93
C ARG A 38 -1.82 16.92 8.22
N LEU A 39 -1.44 15.81 8.84
CA LEU A 39 -0.50 14.87 8.22
C LEU A 39 -1.10 14.24 6.98
N PHE A 40 -2.37 13.89 7.02
CA PHE A 40 -3.07 13.37 5.83
C PHE A 40 -3.19 14.42 4.72
N GLU A 41 -3.46 15.68 5.05
CA GLU A 41 -3.47 16.79 4.10
C GLU A 41 -2.11 16.95 3.40
N TYR A 42 -1.01 16.98 4.16
CA TYR A 42 0.35 17.02 3.60
C TYR A 42 0.67 15.80 2.74
N GLN A 43 0.31 14.60 3.19
CA GLN A 43 0.49 13.39 2.40
C GLN A 43 -0.29 13.45 1.08
N SER A 44 -1.53 13.93 1.13
CA SER A 44 -2.36 14.10 -0.07
C SER A 44 -1.78 15.12 -1.05
N GLN A 45 -1.21 16.22 -0.55
CA GLN A 45 -0.49 17.19 -1.37
C GLN A 45 0.72 16.56 -2.06
N ILE A 46 1.58 15.86 -1.31
CA ILE A 46 2.75 15.16 -1.85
C ILE A 46 2.35 14.11 -2.90
N ILE A 47 1.30 13.32 -2.63
CA ILE A 47 0.78 12.33 -3.57
C ILE A 47 0.34 12.99 -4.88
N ASN A 48 -0.38 14.10 -4.80
CA ASN A 48 -0.81 14.85 -5.98
C ASN A 48 0.38 15.44 -6.74
N GLU A 49 1.35 16.04 -6.05
CA GLU A 49 2.54 16.60 -6.67
C GLU A 49 3.40 15.55 -7.39
N LEU A 50 3.56 14.36 -6.79
CA LEU A 50 4.27 13.25 -7.43
C LEU A 50 3.54 12.77 -8.69
N ALA A 51 2.23 12.62 -8.61
CA ALA A 51 1.41 12.19 -9.75
C ALA A 51 1.39 13.22 -10.90
N ASP A 52 1.66 14.50 -10.61
CA ASP A 52 1.79 15.56 -11.62
C ASP A 52 3.18 15.60 -12.27
N LYS A 53 4.22 15.23 -11.53
CA LYS A 53 5.62 15.42 -11.94
C LYS A 53 6.20 14.23 -12.68
N GLU A 54 5.84 13.02 -12.28
CA GLU A 54 6.51 11.81 -12.78
C GLU A 54 5.61 10.56 -12.73
N SER A 55 6.01 9.54 -13.48
CA SER A 55 5.43 8.21 -13.34
C SER A 55 5.97 7.56 -12.06
N CYS A 56 5.09 7.17 -11.16
CA CYS A 56 5.48 6.63 -9.86
C CYS A 56 4.54 5.50 -9.40
N VAL A 57 5.03 4.68 -8.48
CA VAL A 57 4.24 3.68 -7.77
C VAL A 57 4.06 4.14 -6.32
N ILE A 58 2.83 4.34 -5.90
CA ILE A 58 2.49 4.79 -4.55
C ILE A 58 1.82 3.65 -3.80
N VAL A 59 2.35 3.33 -2.61
CA VAL A 59 1.84 2.21 -1.80
C VAL A 59 1.09 2.72 -0.57
N GLY A 60 -0.20 2.43 -0.51
CA GLY A 60 -1.06 2.76 0.63
C GLY A 60 -1.41 4.25 0.73
N LYS A 61 -1.58 4.76 1.96
CA LYS A 61 -1.88 6.17 2.27
C LYS A 61 -3.17 6.71 1.64
N CYS A 62 -4.12 5.83 1.32
CA CYS A 62 -5.35 6.18 0.59
C CYS A 62 -5.06 6.85 -0.77
N ALA A 63 -3.93 6.54 -1.41
CA ALA A 63 -3.54 7.15 -2.68
C ALA A 63 -4.58 6.87 -3.78
N ASP A 64 -5.19 5.69 -3.79
CA ASP A 64 -6.32 5.32 -4.64
C ASP A 64 -7.49 6.31 -4.51
N TYR A 65 -7.82 6.70 -3.28
CA TYR A 65 -8.88 7.67 -3.00
C TYR A 65 -8.47 9.10 -3.35
N VAL A 66 -7.25 9.50 -3.00
CA VAL A 66 -6.71 10.85 -3.29
C VAL A 66 -6.66 11.10 -4.81
N LEU A 67 -6.29 10.08 -5.59
CA LEU A 67 -6.09 10.18 -7.04
C LEU A 67 -7.28 9.64 -7.86
N LYS A 68 -8.40 9.29 -7.25
CA LYS A 68 -9.55 8.58 -7.87
C LYS A 68 -10.14 9.24 -9.12
N ASN A 69 -9.97 10.55 -9.25
CA ASN A 69 -10.52 11.31 -10.38
C ASN A 69 -9.50 11.54 -11.50
N ARG A 70 -8.30 10.96 -11.42
CA ARG A 70 -7.24 11.14 -12.42
C ARG A 70 -7.30 10.04 -13.47
N PRO A 71 -7.37 10.37 -14.77
CA PRO A 71 -7.47 9.36 -15.85
C PRO A 71 -6.18 8.58 -16.07
N ASN A 72 -5.03 9.10 -15.60
CA ASN A 72 -3.71 8.50 -15.73
C ASN A 72 -3.28 7.68 -14.51
N VAL A 73 -4.22 7.23 -13.69
CA VAL A 73 -3.98 6.43 -12.48
C VAL A 73 -4.59 5.04 -12.66
N VAL A 74 -3.87 4.04 -12.17
CA VAL A 74 -4.36 2.67 -12.01
C VAL A 74 -4.28 2.32 -10.53
N SER A 75 -5.40 1.97 -9.93
CA SER A 75 -5.47 1.50 -8.56
C SER A 75 -5.54 -0.02 -8.51
N ILE A 76 -4.65 -0.61 -7.67
CA ILE A 76 -4.45 -2.06 -7.61
C ILE A 76 -4.54 -2.51 -6.16
N TYR A 77 -5.30 -3.57 -5.93
CA TYR A 77 -5.38 -4.25 -4.64
C TYR A 77 -4.73 -5.63 -4.73
N ILE A 78 -3.74 -5.85 -3.88
CA ILE A 78 -3.06 -7.15 -3.75
C ILE A 78 -3.49 -7.79 -2.43
N GLU A 79 -4.06 -8.98 -2.51
CA GLU A 79 -4.48 -9.75 -1.35
C GLU A 79 -3.88 -11.15 -1.34
N ALA A 80 -3.98 -11.82 -0.21
CA ALA A 80 -3.68 -13.26 -0.07
C ALA A 80 -4.43 -13.82 1.14
N PRO A 81 -4.66 -15.16 1.19
CA PRO A 81 -5.19 -15.81 2.36
C PRO A 81 -4.33 -15.60 3.60
N ARG A 82 -4.97 -15.54 4.76
CA ARG A 82 -4.31 -15.28 6.04
C ARG A 82 -3.12 -16.20 6.32
N ALA A 83 -3.27 -17.50 6.04
CA ALA A 83 -2.21 -18.49 6.25
C ALA A 83 -0.95 -18.11 5.46
N PHE A 84 -1.10 -17.78 4.18
CA PHE A 84 0.01 -17.36 3.32
C PHE A 84 0.67 -16.08 3.83
N CYS A 85 -0.12 -15.10 4.28
CA CYS A 85 0.41 -13.87 4.88
C CYS A 85 1.24 -14.14 6.13
N VAL A 86 0.80 -15.09 6.99
CA VAL A 86 1.51 -15.49 8.21
C VAL A 86 2.85 -16.14 7.86
N GLU A 87 2.86 -17.13 6.94
CA GLU A 87 4.08 -17.80 6.49
C GLU A 87 5.11 -16.79 5.93
N ARG A 88 4.69 -15.88 5.08
CA ARG A 88 5.56 -14.83 4.55
C ARG A 88 6.07 -13.86 5.63
N THR A 89 5.24 -13.53 6.61
CA THR A 89 5.64 -12.66 7.72
C THR A 89 6.70 -13.35 8.57
N ILE A 90 6.53 -14.66 8.87
CA ILE A 90 7.53 -15.46 9.58
C ILE A 90 8.84 -15.48 8.80
N ALA A 91 8.79 -15.80 7.50
CA ALA A 91 9.96 -15.87 6.64
C ALA A 91 10.72 -14.53 6.56
N ASN A 92 10.00 -13.41 6.47
CA ASN A 92 10.60 -12.09 6.30
C ASN A 92 11.12 -11.46 7.60
N MET A 93 10.47 -11.77 8.74
CA MET A 93 10.75 -11.10 10.02
C MET A 93 11.45 -12.01 11.04
N GLY A 94 11.51 -13.31 10.80
CA GLY A 94 12.10 -14.28 11.74
C GLY A 94 11.35 -14.38 13.07
N VAL A 95 10.02 -14.17 13.06
CA VAL A 95 9.16 -14.14 14.25
C VAL A 95 8.36 -15.44 14.40
N THR A 96 7.78 -15.68 15.59
CA THR A 96 6.89 -16.84 15.80
C THR A 96 5.54 -16.66 15.09
N PRO A 97 4.79 -17.74 14.83
CA PRO A 97 3.46 -17.67 14.23
C PRO A 97 2.48 -16.77 14.99
N GLU A 98 2.53 -16.78 16.33
CA GLU A 98 1.67 -15.95 17.19
C GLU A 98 1.98 -14.47 17.00
N VAL A 99 3.28 -14.11 16.96
CA VAL A 99 3.73 -12.74 16.73
C VAL A 99 3.37 -12.28 15.32
N ALA A 100 3.54 -13.14 14.31
CA ALA A 100 3.14 -12.85 12.94
C ALA A 100 1.63 -12.57 12.83
N ASN A 101 0.79 -13.46 13.41
CA ASN A 101 -0.65 -13.28 13.44
C ASN A 101 -1.08 -11.96 14.12
N ALA A 102 -0.56 -11.69 15.31
CA ALA A 102 -0.88 -10.47 16.05
C ALA A 102 -0.44 -9.21 15.28
N THR A 103 0.71 -9.28 14.59
CA THR A 103 1.23 -8.17 13.79
C THR A 103 0.33 -7.87 12.59
N ILE A 104 -0.08 -8.91 11.84
CA ILE A 104 -0.96 -8.74 10.69
C ILE A 104 -2.31 -8.19 11.14
N GLU A 105 -2.93 -8.79 12.18
CA GLU A 105 -4.23 -8.34 12.69
C GLU A 105 -4.23 -6.86 13.10
N ARG A 106 -3.21 -6.46 13.84
CA ARG A 106 -3.05 -5.06 14.26
C ARG A 106 -2.86 -4.12 13.08
N THR A 107 -2.06 -4.54 12.09
CA THR A 107 -1.76 -3.74 10.90
C THR A 107 -3.00 -3.59 10.01
N ASP A 108 -3.71 -4.68 9.76
CA ASP A 108 -4.91 -4.67 8.92
C ASP A 108 -6.05 -3.88 9.57
N LYS A 109 -6.22 -4.02 10.89
CA LYS A 109 -7.17 -3.21 11.63
C LYS A 109 -6.84 -1.72 11.55
N PHE A 110 -5.56 -1.35 11.71
CA PHE A 110 -5.14 0.05 11.56
C PHE A 110 -5.42 0.57 10.15
N ARG A 111 -5.08 -0.19 9.11
CA ARG A 111 -5.34 0.16 7.71
C ARG A 111 -6.83 0.35 7.44
N ALA A 112 -7.66 -0.58 7.92
CA ALA A 112 -9.10 -0.52 7.77
C ALA A 112 -9.69 0.73 8.44
N ASP A 113 -9.30 1.01 9.69
CA ASP A 113 -9.76 2.17 10.45
C ASP A 113 -9.28 3.49 9.79
N TYR A 114 -8.00 3.55 9.35
CA TYR A 114 -7.41 4.68 8.65
C TYR A 114 -8.12 4.97 7.33
N TYR A 115 -8.27 3.96 6.49
CA TYR A 115 -8.94 4.11 5.20
C TYR A 115 -10.40 4.55 5.37
N LYS A 116 -11.13 3.90 6.26
CA LYS A 116 -12.52 4.24 6.55
C LYS A 116 -12.69 5.70 7.02
N TYR A 117 -11.76 6.18 7.85
CA TYR A 117 -11.81 7.55 8.36
C TYR A 117 -11.60 8.57 7.24
N TYR A 118 -10.52 8.46 6.47
CA TYR A 118 -10.15 9.44 5.43
C TYR A 118 -10.94 9.33 4.12
N THR A 119 -11.63 8.23 3.90
CA THR A 119 -12.48 8.03 2.72
C THR A 119 -13.99 8.18 3.02
N HIS A 120 -14.33 8.74 4.18
CA HIS A 120 -15.71 8.96 4.59
C HIS A 120 -16.58 7.69 4.61
N GLY A 121 -16.01 6.59 5.12
CA GLY A 121 -16.76 5.36 5.36
C GLY A 121 -16.53 4.23 4.36
N ASN A 122 -15.68 4.42 3.33
CA ASN A 122 -15.36 3.33 2.40
C ASN A 122 -14.51 2.23 3.06
N TYR A 123 -14.53 1.06 2.46
CA TYR A 123 -13.73 -0.09 2.88
C TYR A 123 -12.58 -0.33 1.92
N TRP A 124 -11.34 -0.41 2.44
CA TRP A 124 -10.14 -0.64 1.63
C TRP A 124 -10.12 -2.02 0.93
N THR A 125 -10.88 -2.97 1.46
CA THR A 125 -11.02 -4.32 0.88
C THR A 125 -12.14 -4.42 -0.16
N ASN A 126 -12.83 -3.31 -0.46
CA ASN A 126 -13.91 -3.33 -1.46
C ASN A 126 -13.31 -3.30 -2.87
N PRO A 127 -13.47 -4.37 -3.68
CA PRO A 127 -12.85 -4.48 -4.99
C PRO A 127 -13.31 -3.39 -5.98
N VAL A 128 -14.47 -2.78 -5.78
CA VAL A 128 -14.95 -1.69 -6.66
C VAL A 128 -14.13 -0.41 -6.58
N ASN A 129 -13.26 -0.28 -5.57
CA ASN A 129 -12.36 0.85 -5.44
C ASN A 129 -11.10 0.73 -6.33
N TYR A 130 -10.89 -0.43 -6.96
CA TYR A 130 -9.66 -0.76 -7.67
C TYR A 130 -9.93 -1.17 -9.11
N ASP A 131 -9.01 -0.82 -10.00
CA ASP A 131 -9.04 -1.28 -11.39
C ASP A 131 -8.70 -2.76 -11.50
N LEU A 132 -7.84 -3.26 -10.59
CA LEU A 132 -7.36 -4.63 -10.61
C LEU A 132 -7.19 -5.17 -9.19
N THR A 133 -7.72 -6.36 -8.93
CA THR A 133 -7.55 -7.09 -7.67
C THR A 133 -6.87 -8.42 -7.93
N LEU A 134 -5.76 -8.70 -7.25
CA LEU A 134 -4.94 -9.90 -7.46
C LEU A 134 -4.73 -10.67 -6.16
N ASN A 135 -4.93 -11.99 -6.21
CA ASN A 135 -4.57 -12.91 -5.14
C ASN A 135 -3.12 -13.40 -5.35
N SER A 136 -2.19 -12.86 -4.56
CA SER A 136 -0.75 -13.12 -4.72
C SER A 136 -0.31 -14.55 -4.35
N GLU A 137 -1.10 -15.30 -3.58
CA GLU A 137 -0.86 -16.72 -3.36
C GLU A 137 -1.15 -17.54 -4.62
N ARG A 138 -2.32 -17.30 -5.25
CA ARG A 138 -2.76 -18.07 -6.42
C ARG A 138 -2.00 -17.73 -7.69
N VAL A 139 -1.75 -16.44 -7.89
CA VAL A 139 -1.09 -15.93 -9.09
C VAL A 139 0.43 -16.04 -9.00
N GLY A 140 0.98 -15.94 -7.78
CA GLY A 140 2.42 -15.77 -7.55
C GLY A 140 2.87 -14.32 -7.72
N VAL A 141 3.86 -13.90 -6.93
CA VAL A 141 4.31 -12.49 -6.90
C VAL A 141 4.81 -12.01 -8.26
N GLU A 142 5.66 -12.80 -8.94
CA GLU A 142 6.18 -12.43 -10.26
C GLU A 142 5.10 -12.30 -11.33
N ASN A 143 4.11 -13.20 -11.31
CA ASN A 143 3.00 -13.14 -12.24
C ASN A 143 2.03 -12.00 -11.91
N CYS A 144 1.92 -11.59 -10.64
CA CYS A 144 1.21 -10.36 -10.30
C CYS A 144 1.84 -9.15 -11.00
N VAL A 145 3.18 -9.03 -10.98
CA VAL A 145 3.89 -7.96 -11.68
C VAL A 145 3.60 -8.00 -13.18
N LYS A 146 3.76 -9.17 -13.82
CA LYS A 146 3.45 -9.33 -15.24
C LYS A 146 1.99 -8.98 -15.58
N THR A 147 1.06 -9.34 -14.72
CA THR A 147 -0.36 -9.01 -14.92
C THR A 147 -0.59 -7.50 -14.86
N ILE A 148 0.06 -6.82 -13.91
CA ILE A 148 0.01 -5.35 -13.79
C ILE A 148 0.59 -4.69 -15.05
N GLU A 149 1.76 -5.13 -15.51
CA GLU A 149 2.39 -4.63 -16.72
C GLU A 149 1.49 -4.80 -17.95
N GLN A 150 0.87 -5.97 -18.12
CA GLN A 150 -0.07 -6.21 -19.21
C GLN A 150 -1.31 -5.31 -19.11
N TYR A 151 -1.82 -5.09 -17.89
CA TYR A 151 -2.93 -4.17 -17.69
C TYR A 151 -2.56 -2.72 -18.07
N LEU A 152 -1.35 -2.26 -17.73
CA LEU A 152 -0.86 -0.94 -18.11
C LEU A 152 -0.72 -0.79 -19.64
N ILE A 153 -0.33 -1.87 -20.34
CA ILE A 153 -0.32 -1.90 -21.82
C ILE A 153 -1.74 -1.77 -22.36
N ILE A 154 -2.70 -2.55 -21.84
CA ILE A 154 -4.10 -2.51 -22.25
C ILE A 154 -4.70 -1.11 -22.04
N LYS A 155 -4.33 -0.43 -20.95
CA LYS A 155 -4.73 0.95 -20.68
C LYS A 155 -4.01 1.99 -21.55
N GLY A 156 -3.00 1.58 -22.31
CA GLY A 156 -2.20 2.46 -23.14
C GLY A 156 -1.20 3.36 -22.39
N PHE A 157 -0.88 3.01 -21.14
CA PHE A 157 0.03 3.80 -20.30
C PHE A 157 1.50 3.49 -20.57
N ILE A 158 1.80 2.25 -20.95
CA ILE A 158 3.14 1.82 -21.37
C ILE A 158 3.06 1.03 -22.67
N LYS A 159 4.19 0.92 -23.36
CA LYS A 159 4.34 0.05 -24.54
C LYS A 159 5.01 -1.26 -24.13
N ALA A 160 4.76 -2.33 -24.89
CA ALA A 160 5.31 -3.66 -24.60
C ALA A 160 6.85 -3.69 -24.61
N ASP A 161 7.49 -2.86 -25.41
CA ASP A 161 8.95 -2.73 -25.52
C ASP A 161 9.59 -1.99 -24.32
N MET A 162 8.79 -1.40 -23.45
CA MET A 162 9.26 -0.74 -22.22
C MET A 162 9.42 -1.73 -21.04
N ILE A 163 8.91 -2.95 -21.16
CA ILE A 163 9.00 -3.96 -20.11
C ILE A 163 10.38 -4.61 -20.16
N LYS A 164 11.14 -4.48 -19.07
CA LYS A 164 12.42 -5.17 -18.90
C LYS A 164 12.22 -6.55 -18.28
N PRO A 165 12.99 -7.57 -18.67
CA PRO A 165 12.97 -8.87 -17.98
C PRO A 165 13.28 -8.70 -16.48
N VAL A 166 12.53 -9.39 -15.62
CA VAL A 166 12.64 -9.30 -14.14
C VAL A 166 14.07 -9.60 -13.61
N GLY A 167 14.94 -10.22 -14.43
CA GLY A 167 16.34 -10.51 -14.09
C GLY A 167 17.35 -9.37 -14.33
N GLU A 168 16.97 -8.26 -14.94
CA GLU A 168 17.88 -7.14 -15.28
C GLU A 168 17.76 -5.95 -14.31
N LEU A 169 16.99 -6.09 -13.23
CA LEU A 169 16.71 -5.02 -12.24
C LEU A 169 17.52 -5.14 -10.94
N ILE A 170 18.60 -5.94 -10.93
CA ILE A 170 19.50 -6.07 -9.76
C ILE A 170 20.88 -5.49 -10.11
#